data_a675fe4108bdf86a6ecfee8a3e01ca24
#
_entry.id   a675fe4108bdf86a6ecfee8a3e01ca24
#
_cell.length_a   1.000
_cell.length_b   1.000
_cell.length_c   1.000
_cell.angle_alpha   90.00
_cell.angle_beta   90.00
_cell.angle_gamma   90.00
#
_symmetry.space_group_name_H-M   'P 1'
#
loop_
_entity.id
_entity.type
_entity.pdbx_description
1 polymer ?
#
loop_
_entity_poly.entity_id
_entity_poly.type
_entity_poly.pdbx_seq_one_letter_code
_entity_poly.pdbx_strand_id
1 'polypeptide(L)'
;MKNIVLLELNEINFDAVSFYIERGEHLPGFKKLIEKGITNTESEPEYKNLEPWVQWPSVHTGKTYDEHKVFRLGDFVNSTDEQFFEQVEKAGFSVGAVSPMNASNKLQNPAYFIPDPWTQTPCDNSFFSRSITDAIVQAVNDNSQSKLTFKTIFNLGLAFIALVNPVRYIPMAKYAFNALGKPWRKALFLDMLLYEIHKTLFRRKKPNFSTLFLNAGAHIQHHYFFNSPYVDSPELKNPAWYIGKDDDPFLEMLKVYDEMLTDLLELPNTEIIVATGLSQKPYEQLKFYYRLKDHASFLEKVGLEFTDVVPRMTRDFLISFDTEEQASKAEQQLSKILVNNEVKLFEEIDNRGKDIFVVLTYPTEITDQTMITYSGKESQLGDLVTFVAIKNGEHQSKGFAYFSEGISEFAPPQGSHVSKIHNTVLQFFGIGS
;
A
#
# COMPACT_ATOMS: atom_id res chain seq x y z
N MET A 1 10.13 -25.56 -19.79
CA MET A 1 9.38 -25.31 -18.56
C MET A 1 8.63 -24.01 -18.74
N LYS A 2 7.39 -23.90 -18.26
CA LYS A 2 6.65 -22.64 -18.26
C LYS A 2 7.21 -21.71 -17.16
N ASN A 3 7.05 -20.42 -17.34
CA ASN A 3 7.43 -19.42 -16.35
C ASN A 3 6.21 -19.08 -15.46
N ILE A 4 6.43 -18.44 -14.31
CA ILE A 4 5.37 -17.87 -13.48
C ILE A 4 5.55 -16.36 -13.36
N VAL A 5 4.45 -15.60 -13.46
CA VAL A 5 4.35 -14.23 -12.97
C VAL A 5 3.32 -14.20 -11.84
N LEU A 6 3.74 -13.78 -10.65
CA LEU A 6 2.86 -13.43 -9.54
C LEU A 6 2.59 -11.92 -9.59
N LEU A 7 1.34 -11.57 -9.89
CA LEU A 7 0.86 -10.19 -9.82
C LEU A 7 0.21 -9.94 -8.45
N GLU A 8 0.82 -9.10 -7.68
CA GLU A 8 0.40 -8.70 -6.33
C GLU A 8 -0.44 -7.42 -6.44
N LEU A 9 -1.78 -7.57 -6.56
CA LEU A 9 -2.75 -6.47 -6.61
C LEU A 9 -3.20 -6.08 -5.19
N ASN A 10 -2.39 -5.28 -4.51
CA ASN A 10 -2.56 -5.01 -3.09
C ASN A 10 -3.98 -4.56 -2.74
N GLU A 11 -4.64 -5.32 -1.87
CA GLU A 11 -5.92 -5.04 -1.20
C GLU A 11 -7.15 -4.91 -2.13
N ILE A 12 -7.06 -5.32 -3.40
CA ILE A 12 -8.19 -5.16 -4.33
C ILE A 12 -9.40 -6.00 -3.92
N ASN A 13 -10.55 -5.35 -3.83
CA ASN A 13 -11.84 -5.99 -3.56
C ASN A 13 -12.47 -6.51 -4.86
N PHE A 14 -12.42 -7.84 -5.09
CA PHE A 14 -13.00 -8.47 -6.27
C PHE A 14 -14.54 -8.54 -6.23
N ASP A 15 -15.19 -8.38 -5.08
CA ASP A 15 -16.64 -8.23 -5.04
C ASP A 15 -17.06 -6.90 -5.68
N ALA A 16 -16.29 -5.83 -5.42
CA ALA A 16 -16.48 -4.54 -6.11
C ALA A 16 -16.14 -4.64 -7.61
N VAL A 17 -15.09 -5.38 -7.99
CA VAL A 17 -14.79 -5.63 -9.43
C VAL A 17 -15.98 -6.31 -10.12
N SER A 18 -16.54 -7.36 -9.51
CA SER A 18 -17.71 -8.08 -10.04
C SER A 18 -18.90 -7.15 -10.23
N PHE A 19 -19.16 -6.26 -9.27
CA PHE A 19 -20.22 -5.25 -9.36
C PHE A 19 -20.09 -4.37 -10.61
N TYR A 20 -18.87 -3.90 -10.94
CA TYR A 20 -18.68 -3.08 -12.15
C TYR A 20 -18.89 -3.89 -13.44
N ILE A 21 -18.44 -5.14 -13.49
CA ILE A 21 -18.65 -6.02 -14.63
C ILE A 21 -20.15 -6.28 -14.84
N GLU A 22 -20.89 -6.55 -13.77
CA GLU A 22 -22.35 -6.77 -13.81
C GLU A 22 -23.12 -5.52 -14.28
N ARG A 23 -22.60 -4.33 -14.02
CA ARG A 23 -23.14 -3.06 -14.53
C ARG A 23 -22.75 -2.75 -15.98
N GLY A 24 -22.00 -3.63 -16.63
CA GLY A 24 -21.65 -3.53 -18.03
C GLY A 24 -20.34 -2.78 -18.32
N GLU A 25 -19.51 -2.50 -17.31
CA GLU A 25 -18.18 -1.95 -17.56
C GLU A 25 -17.31 -2.95 -18.30
N HIS A 26 -16.58 -2.45 -19.30
CA HIS A 26 -15.73 -3.29 -20.14
C HIS A 26 -14.38 -3.54 -19.46
N LEU A 27 -14.27 -4.67 -18.77
CA LEU A 27 -13.10 -5.12 -18.02
C LEU A 27 -12.77 -6.58 -18.42
N PRO A 28 -12.31 -6.83 -19.66
CA PRO A 28 -12.13 -8.18 -20.20
C PRO A 28 -11.07 -9.00 -19.44
N GLY A 29 -10.01 -8.39 -18.94
CA GLY A 29 -8.98 -9.04 -18.13
C GLY A 29 -9.53 -9.56 -16.81
N PHE A 30 -10.16 -8.69 -16.02
CA PHE A 30 -10.83 -9.09 -14.77
C PHE A 30 -11.96 -10.10 -15.01
N LYS A 31 -12.77 -9.87 -16.04
CA LYS A 31 -13.85 -10.80 -16.40
C LYS A 31 -13.31 -12.20 -16.66
N LYS A 32 -12.20 -12.33 -17.39
CA LYS A 32 -11.56 -13.61 -17.66
C LYS A 32 -11.07 -14.31 -16.37
N LEU A 33 -10.54 -13.56 -15.38
CA LEU A 33 -10.18 -14.13 -14.09
C LEU A 33 -11.41 -14.69 -13.36
N ILE A 34 -12.49 -13.91 -13.30
CA ILE A 34 -13.72 -14.29 -12.59
C ILE A 34 -14.38 -15.49 -13.25
N GLU A 35 -14.49 -15.53 -14.58
CA GLU A 35 -15.08 -16.63 -15.34
C GLU A 35 -14.29 -17.95 -15.21
N LYS A 36 -12.96 -17.87 -15.07
CA LYS A 36 -12.10 -19.02 -14.86
C LYS A 36 -12.04 -19.52 -13.41
N GLY A 37 -12.49 -18.70 -12.48
CA GLY A 37 -12.61 -19.01 -11.06
C GLY A 37 -11.62 -18.27 -10.18
N ILE A 38 -12.15 -17.53 -9.23
CA ILE A 38 -11.39 -16.86 -8.16
C ILE A 38 -11.41 -17.75 -6.91
N THR A 39 -10.25 -17.94 -6.31
CA THR A 39 -10.10 -18.57 -5.00
C THR A 39 -10.16 -17.48 -3.94
N ASN A 40 -11.11 -17.58 -3.02
CA ASN A 40 -11.09 -16.74 -1.82
C ASN A 40 -9.96 -17.21 -0.92
N THR A 41 -9.19 -16.27 -0.40
CA THR A 41 -8.18 -16.50 0.62
C THR A 41 -8.56 -15.80 1.91
N GLU A 42 -7.96 -16.19 3.01
CA GLU A 42 -8.09 -15.52 4.29
C GLU A 42 -6.73 -15.04 4.78
N SER A 43 -6.74 -13.93 5.46
CA SER A 43 -5.59 -13.33 6.12
C SER A 43 -5.69 -13.56 7.63
N GLU A 44 -4.90 -12.83 8.41
CA GLU A 44 -4.92 -12.94 9.86
C GLU A 44 -6.33 -12.62 10.43
N PRO A 45 -6.78 -13.33 11.48
CA PRO A 45 -8.11 -13.14 12.05
C PRO A 45 -8.24 -11.86 12.88
N GLU A 46 -7.15 -11.39 13.47
CA GLU A 46 -7.15 -10.20 14.33
C GLU A 46 -6.95 -8.93 13.50
N TYR A 47 -7.87 -7.98 13.62
CA TYR A 47 -7.87 -6.72 12.87
C TYR A 47 -6.52 -5.97 12.94
N LYS A 48 -5.87 -5.95 14.11
CA LYS A 48 -4.55 -5.30 14.29
C LYS A 48 -3.43 -5.91 13.45
N ASN A 49 -3.62 -7.15 12.96
CA ASN A 49 -2.68 -7.88 12.12
C ASN A 49 -3.09 -7.84 10.64
N LEU A 50 -4.24 -7.21 10.30
CA LEU A 50 -4.71 -7.05 8.93
C LEU A 50 -4.01 -5.88 8.24
N GLU A 51 -2.71 -6.03 8.06
CA GLU A 51 -1.87 -5.04 7.39
C GLU A 51 -1.17 -5.68 6.18
N PRO A 52 -1.12 -5.01 5.02
CA PRO A 52 -0.50 -5.61 3.83
C PRO A 52 0.97 -5.98 4.07
N TRP A 53 1.71 -5.20 4.85
CA TRP A 53 3.09 -5.51 5.20
C TRP A 53 3.26 -6.70 6.17
N VAL A 54 2.16 -7.28 6.69
CA VAL A 54 2.10 -8.57 7.39
C VAL A 54 1.72 -9.68 6.42
N GLN A 55 0.75 -9.44 5.53
CA GLN A 55 0.21 -10.45 4.63
C GLN A 55 1.19 -10.83 3.51
N TRP A 56 1.93 -9.88 2.95
CA TRP A 56 2.89 -10.18 1.90
C TRP A 56 4.09 -11.01 2.39
N PRO A 57 4.70 -10.75 3.55
CA PRO A 57 5.59 -11.72 4.19
C PRO A 57 4.99 -13.12 4.34
N SER A 58 3.70 -13.23 4.71
CA SER A 58 3.03 -14.53 4.77
C SER A 58 2.97 -15.22 3.41
N VAL A 59 2.65 -14.49 2.34
CA VAL A 59 2.68 -15.02 0.95
C VAL A 59 4.09 -15.44 0.55
N HIS A 60 5.09 -14.60 0.87
CA HIS A 60 6.47 -14.84 0.44
C HIS A 60 7.15 -16.00 1.19
N THR A 61 6.79 -16.25 2.46
CA THR A 61 7.45 -17.25 3.32
C THR A 61 6.65 -18.53 3.51
N GLY A 62 5.35 -18.54 3.21
CA GLY A 62 4.46 -19.65 3.54
C GLY A 62 4.08 -19.76 5.01
N LYS A 63 4.40 -18.75 5.82
CA LYS A 63 4.17 -18.69 7.27
C LYS A 63 3.04 -17.73 7.61
N THR A 64 2.32 -18.01 8.69
CA THR A 64 1.37 -17.05 9.27
C THR A 64 2.12 -15.96 10.05
N TYR A 65 1.41 -14.90 10.45
CA TYR A 65 1.99 -13.87 11.33
C TYR A 65 2.57 -14.47 12.62
N ASP A 66 1.87 -15.44 13.21
CA ASP A 66 2.33 -16.09 14.44
C ASP A 66 3.65 -16.86 14.28
N GLU A 67 3.98 -17.27 13.07
CA GLU A 67 5.22 -17.95 12.76
C GLU A 67 6.37 -17.01 12.37
N HIS A 68 6.12 -16.03 11.46
CA HIS A 68 7.18 -15.13 11.00
C HIS A 68 7.38 -13.89 11.89
N LYS A 69 6.37 -13.47 12.68
CA LYS A 69 6.42 -12.33 13.63
C LYS A 69 6.82 -10.96 13.04
N VAL A 70 6.72 -10.80 11.74
CA VAL A 70 7.00 -9.53 11.05
C VAL A 70 5.77 -8.63 11.17
N PHE A 71 5.87 -7.55 11.95
CA PHE A 71 4.73 -6.69 12.26
C PHE A 71 4.85 -5.29 11.65
N ARG A 72 6.05 -4.83 11.31
CA ARG A 72 6.26 -3.49 10.76
C ARG A 72 6.74 -3.55 9.33
N LEU A 73 6.42 -2.52 8.60
CA LEU A 73 6.95 -2.29 7.27
C LEU A 73 8.49 -2.12 7.36
N GLY A 74 9.22 -2.91 6.56
CA GLY A 74 10.68 -2.96 6.57
C GLY A 74 11.30 -3.97 7.56
N ASP A 75 10.54 -4.54 8.50
CA ASP A 75 11.10 -5.47 9.49
C ASP A 75 11.61 -6.78 8.87
N PHE A 76 11.07 -7.19 7.72
CA PHE A 76 11.45 -8.45 7.09
C PHE A 76 12.94 -8.51 6.69
N VAL A 77 13.58 -7.36 6.47
CA VAL A 77 15.04 -7.31 6.16
C VAL A 77 15.88 -8.00 7.22
N ASN A 78 15.46 -7.94 8.47
CA ASN A 78 16.15 -8.56 9.62
C ASN A 78 15.68 -10.00 9.91
N SER A 79 14.66 -10.51 9.19
CA SER A 79 14.17 -11.86 9.38
C SER A 79 15.18 -12.89 8.87
N THR A 80 15.25 -14.03 9.55
CA THR A 80 15.99 -15.21 9.08
C THR A 80 15.15 -16.11 8.20
N ASP A 81 13.85 -15.83 8.07
CA ASP A 81 12.94 -16.61 7.27
C ASP A 81 13.31 -16.56 5.79
N GLU A 82 13.16 -17.70 5.13
CA GLU A 82 13.41 -17.83 3.71
C GLU A 82 12.13 -17.60 2.94
N GLN A 83 12.21 -16.81 1.87
CA GLN A 83 11.10 -16.52 0.98
C GLN A 83 11.14 -17.49 -0.21
N PHE A 84 10.07 -17.64 -0.94
CA PHE A 84 10.07 -18.44 -2.16
C PHE A 84 11.12 -17.94 -3.19
N PHE A 85 11.53 -16.67 -3.14
CA PHE A 85 12.56 -16.13 -4.01
C PHE A 85 13.87 -16.93 -3.91
N GLU A 86 14.38 -17.08 -2.69
CA GLU A 86 15.63 -17.82 -2.42
C GLU A 86 15.46 -19.31 -2.68
N GLN A 87 14.29 -19.87 -2.36
CA GLN A 87 14.03 -21.29 -2.55
C GLN A 87 14.00 -21.67 -4.04
N VAL A 88 13.35 -20.82 -4.87
CA VAL A 88 13.32 -20.98 -6.32
C VAL A 88 14.72 -20.81 -6.93
N GLU A 89 15.50 -19.80 -6.48
CA GLU A 89 16.88 -19.62 -6.92
C GLU A 89 17.76 -20.82 -6.57
N LYS A 90 17.69 -21.33 -5.34
CA LYS A 90 18.44 -22.52 -4.88
C LYS A 90 18.13 -23.77 -5.67
N ALA A 91 16.91 -23.88 -6.17
CA ALA A 91 16.51 -24.98 -7.07
C ALA A 91 17.02 -24.81 -8.50
N GLY A 92 17.78 -23.74 -8.80
CA GLY A 92 18.42 -23.50 -10.07
C GLY A 92 17.60 -22.67 -11.07
N PHE A 93 16.51 -22.02 -10.61
CA PHE A 93 15.66 -21.21 -11.44
C PHE A 93 16.00 -19.71 -11.26
N SER A 94 15.86 -18.94 -12.34
CA SER A 94 16.10 -17.49 -12.30
C SER A 94 14.88 -16.73 -11.76
N VAL A 95 15.14 -15.74 -10.91
CA VAL A 95 14.11 -14.98 -10.20
C VAL A 95 14.22 -13.49 -10.54
N GLY A 96 13.06 -12.85 -10.78
CA GLY A 96 12.92 -11.41 -10.93
C GLY A 96 11.86 -10.87 -9.98
N ALA A 97 12.06 -9.66 -9.47
CA ALA A 97 11.06 -9.01 -8.61
C ALA A 97 11.01 -7.50 -8.86
N VAL A 98 9.80 -6.95 -8.88
CA VAL A 98 9.57 -5.50 -8.94
C VAL A 98 8.62 -5.10 -7.81
N SER A 99 9.14 -4.31 -6.89
CA SER A 99 8.44 -3.73 -5.75
C SER A 99 7.79 -4.73 -4.78
N PRO A 100 8.32 -5.96 -4.54
CA PRO A 100 7.68 -6.90 -3.61
C PRO A 100 7.62 -6.28 -2.21
N MET A 101 6.39 -6.18 -1.65
CA MET A 101 6.19 -5.46 -0.39
C MET A 101 6.81 -6.18 0.79
N ASN A 102 7.57 -5.44 1.58
CA ASN A 102 8.22 -5.91 2.82
C ASN A 102 9.00 -7.21 2.59
N ALA A 103 9.73 -7.30 1.48
CA ALA A 103 10.56 -8.43 1.10
C ALA A 103 12.05 -8.08 1.24
N SER A 104 12.88 -9.07 1.56
CA SER A 104 14.33 -8.93 1.61
C SER A 104 14.98 -9.53 0.36
N ASN A 105 15.88 -8.80 -0.26
CA ASN A 105 16.69 -9.34 -1.36
C ASN A 105 17.87 -10.14 -0.81
N LYS A 106 17.72 -11.45 -0.70
CA LYS A 106 18.77 -12.41 -0.33
C LYS A 106 19.23 -13.28 -1.52
N LEU A 107 18.78 -12.93 -2.73
CA LEU A 107 19.16 -13.61 -3.96
C LEU A 107 20.65 -13.42 -4.25
N GLN A 108 21.31 -14.46 -4.72
CA GLN A 108 22.71 -14.43 -5.11
C GLN A 108 22.89 -13.86 -6.52
N ASN A 109 22.01 -14.21 -7.45
CA ASN A 109 22.06 -13.82 -8.84
C ASN A 109 20.67 -13.46 -9.39
N PRO A 110 19.99 -12.43 -8.86
CA PRO A 110 18.68 -12.05 -9.35
C PRO A 110 18.73 -11.66 -10.82
N ALA A 111 17.74 -12.11 -11.60
CA ALA A 111 17.57 -11.60 -12.98
C ALA A 111 17.33 -10.09 -12.96
N TYR A 112 16.58 -9.62 -11.99
CA TYR A 112 16.40 -8.23 -11.55
C TYR A 112 15.75 -8.24 -10.17
N PHE A 113 16.03 -7.19 -9.36
CA PHE A 113 15.34 -6.96 -8.10
C PHE A 113 15.26 -5.44 -7.84
N ILE A 114 14.04 -4.92 -7.86
CA ILE A 114 13.73 -3.54 -7.51
C ILE A 114 12.86 -3.61 -6.25
N PRO A 115 13.37 -3.21 -5.06
CA PRO A 115 12.61 -3.28 -3.81
C PRO A 115 11.43 -2.32 -3.81
N ASP A 116 10.50 -2.51 -2.88
CA ASP A 116 9.51 -1.52 -2.56
C ASP A 116 10.16 -0.26 -1.93
N PRO A 117 9.47 0.90 -1.94
CA PRO A 117 10.07 2.14 -1.46
C PRO A 117 10.23 2.24 0.06
N TRP A 118 9.64 1.33 0.81
CA TRP A 118 9.61 1.37 2.28
C TRP A 118 10.60 0.41 2.92
N THR A 119 11.00 -0.64 2.20
CA THR A 119 11.89 -1.69 2.70
C THR A 119 13.32 -1.40 2.30
N GLN A 120 14.19 -1.18 3.29
CA GLN A 120 15.61 -0.91 3.07
C GLN A 120 16.37 -2.22 2.79
N THR A 121 16.18 -2.77 1.60
CA THR A 121 16.92 -3.92 1.10
C THR A 121 17.66 -3.56 -0.20
N PRO A 122 18.81 -4.16 -0.51
CA PRO A 122 19.53 -3.82 -1.73
C PRO A 122 18.73 -4.22 -2.98
N CYS A 123 18.74 -3.34 -4.00
CA CYS A 123 18.33 -3.73 -5.34
C CYS A 123 19.37 -4.65 -5.99
N ASP A 124 19.08 -5.19 -7.18
CA ASP A 124 20.15 -5.78 -7.99
C ASP A 124 21.19 -4.70 -8.37
N ASN A 125 22.40 -5.14 -8.74
CA ASN A 125 23.51 -4.21 -8.98
C ASN A 125 23.44 -3.44 -10.32
N SER A 126 22.32 -3.52 -11.06
CA SER A 126 22.18 -2.80 -12.32
C SER A 126 21.97 -1.30 -12.11
N PHE A 127 22.49 -0.51 -13.06
CA PHE A 127 22.30 0.95 -13.04
C PHE A 127 20.82 1.35 -13.01
N PHE A 128 19.99 0.68 -13.82
CA PHE A 128 18.58 1.03 -13.93
C PHE A 128 17.80 0.68 -12.67
N SER A 129 18.02 -0.50 -12.07
CA SER A 129 17.35 -0.87 -10.81
C SER A 129 17.68 0.10 -9.69
N ARG A 130 18.95 0.51 -9.54
CA ARG A 130 19.36 1.56 -8.59
C ARG A 130 18.66 2.88 -8.86
N SER A 131 18.66 3.35 -10.10
CA SER A 131 18.05 4.64 -10.45
C SER A 131 16.54 4.68 -10.18
N ILE A 132 15.86 3.56 -10.42
CA ILE A 132 14.43 3.42 -10.15
C ILE A 132 14.18 3.38 -8.65
N THR A 133 14.93 2.55 -7.91
CA THR A 133 14.83 2.44 -6.46
C THR A 133 15.03 3.80 -5.79
N ASP A 134 16.10 4.52 -6.13
CA ASP A 134 16.38 5.86 -5.58
C ASP A 134 15.23 6.83 -5.85
N ALA A 135 14.68 6.79 -7.06
CA ALA A 135 13.58 7.68 -7.45
C ALA A 135 12.27 7.36 -6.73
N ILE A 136 11.93 6.08 -6.60
CA ILE A 136 10.70 5.65 -5.93
C ILE A 136 10.79 5.94 -4.42
N VAL A 137 11.91 5.58 -3.80
CA VAL A 137 12.17 5.88 -2.38
C VAL A 137 12.05 7.37 -2.11
N GLN A 138 12.66 8.20 -2.95
CA GLN A 138 12.57 9.64 -2.81
C GLN A 138 11.14 10.15 -3.02
N ALA A 139 10.42 9.68 -4.03
CA ALA A 139 9.05 10.11 -4.32
C ALA A 139 8.06 9.75 -3.21
N VAL A 140 8.26 8.62 -2.51
CA VAL A 140 7.37 8.15 -1.46
C VAL A 140 7.71 8.75 -0.09
N ASN A 141 9.00 8.81 0.26
CA ASN A 141 9.43 9.33 1.57
C ASN A 141 9.35 10.85 1.66
N ASP A 142 9.43 11.56 0.55
CA ASP A 142 9.45 13.02 0.47
C ASP A 142 8.06 13.67 0.40
N ASN A 143 7.00 12.92 0.62
CA ASN A 143 5.64 13.48 0.69
C ASN A 143 5.48 14.59 1.75
N SER A 144 6.48 14.81 2.61
CA SER A 144 6.43 15.86 3.64
C SER A 144 7.36 17.06 3.41
N GLN A 145 8.48 16.95 2.73
CA GLN A 145 9.45 18.06 2.66
C GLN A 145 10.41 18.13 1.48
N SER A 146 10.60 17.14 0.63
CA SER A 146 11.65 17.26 -0.36
C SER A 146 11.25 17.14 -1.81
N LYS A 147 11.88 17.96 -2.59
CA LYS A 147 11.81 17.95 -4.05
C LYS A 147 12.77 16.89 -4.56
N LEU A 148 12.34 16.08 -5.52
CA LEU A 148 13.23 15.18 -6.26
C LEU A 148 14.49 15.94 -6.68
N THR A 149 15.68 15.37 -6.41
CA THR A 149 16.91 16.01 -6.83
C THR A 149 17.01 15.99 -8.36
N PHE A 150 17.71 16.98 -8.94
CA PHE A 150 17.92 17.03 -10.38
C PHE A 150 18.57 15.74 -10.93
N LYS A 151 19.53 15.18 -10.18
CA LYS A 151 20.17 13.90 -10.50
C LYS A 151 19.16 12.75 -10.53
N THR A 152 18.25 12.69 -9.57
CA THR A 152 17.21 11.65 -9.49
C THR A 152 16.24 11.77 -10.67
N ILE A 153 15.78 12.99 -10.99
CA ILE A 153 14.91 13.25 -12.15
C ILE A 153 15.59 12.82 -13.45
N PHE A 154 16.86 13.17 -13.62
CA PHE A 154 17.64 12.80 -14.81
C PHE A 154 17.78 11.28 -14.94
N ASN A 155 18.17 10.59 -13.86
CA ASN A 155 18.33 9.14 -13.85
C ASN A 155 16.99 8.42 -14.08
N LEU A 156 15.90 8.91 -13.49
CA LEU A 156 14.56 8.40 -13.74
C LEU A 156 14.17 8.58 -15.22
N GLY A 157 14.49 9.71 -15.81
CA GLY A 157 14.28 9.96 -17.23
C GLY A 157 15.04 8.97 -18.12
N LEU A 158 16.30 8.66 -17.79
CA LEU A 158 17.07 7.64 -18.50
C LEU A 158 16.46 6.24 -18.34
N ALA A 159 16.05 5.88 -17.11
CA ALA A 159 15.39 4.60 -16.84
C ALA A 159 14.06 4.49 -17.61
N PHE A 160 13.28 5.56 -17.63
CA PHE A 160 12.03 5.65 -18.38
C PHE A 160 12.27 5.38 -19.87
N ILE A 161 13.22 6.10 -20.49
CA ILE A 161 13.56 5.91 -21.92
C ILE A 161 14.07 4.48 -22.21
N ALA A 162 14.83 3.90 -21.30
CA ALA A 162 15.43 2.58 -21.50
C ALA A 162 14.47 1.41 -21.28
N LEU A 163 13.48 1.57 -20.37
CA LEU A 163 12.66 0.47 -19.88
C LEU A 163 11.19 0.59 -20.24
N VAL A 164 10.66 1.78 -20.51
CA VAL A 164 9.28 1.94 -20.97
C VAL A 164 9.21 1.75 -22.48
N ASN A 165 8.17 1.07 -22.96
CA ASN A 165 7.96 0.92 -24.40
C ASN A 165 7.70 2.30 -25.04
N PRO A 166 8.42 2.71 -26.12
CA PRO A 166 8.23 4.00 -26.77
C PRO A 166 6.79 4.33 -27.19
N VAL A 167 5.99 3.32 -27.54
CA VAL A 167 4.55 3.49 -27.85
C VAL A 167 3.76 4.03 -26.66
N ARG A 168 4.21 3.77 -25.44
CA ARG A 168 3.58 4.21 -24.18
C ARG A 168 4.00 5.61 -23.75
N TYR A 169 5.03 6.23 -24.33
CA TYR A 169 5.53 7.55 -23.89
C TYR A 169 4.45 8.62 -23.94
N ILE A 170 3.74 8.76 -25.07
CA ILE A 170 2.69 9.77 -25.22
C ILE A 170 1.49 9.49 -24.32
N PRO A 171 0.93 8.28 -24.28
CA PRO A 171 -0.14 7.94 -23.33
C PRO A 171 0.25 8.23 -21.88
N MET A 172 1.41 7.80 -21.42
CA MET A 172 1.87 8.03 -20.05
C MET A 172 2.12 9.50 -19.74
N ALA A 173 2.71 10.27 -20.68
CA ALA A 173 2.90 11.70 -20.51
C ALA A 173 1.56 12.44 -20.42
N LYS A 174 0.56 12.10 -21.24
CA LYS A 174 -0.80 12.64 -21.15
C LYS A 174 -1.44 12.28 -19.82
N TYR A 175 -1.27 11.04 -19.35
CA TYR A 175 -1.82 10.60 -18.08
C TYR A 175 -1.19 11.38 -16.91
N ALA A 176 0.13 11.55 -16.90
CA ALA A 176 0.84 12.33 -15.91
C ALA A 176 0.39 13.81 -15.89
N PHE A 177 0.22 14.41 -17.07
CA PHE A 177 -0.30 15.78 -17.18
C PHE A 177 -1.73 15.89 -16.63
N ASN A 178 -2.59 14.94 -16.96
CA ASN A 178 -3.97 14.88 -16.48
C ASN A 178 -4.07 14.50 -14.98
N ALA A 179 -2.97 14.15 -14.33
CA ALA A 179 -2.90 13.92 -12.89
C ALA A 179 -2.87 15.22 -12.07
N LEU A 180 -2.68 16.37 -12.70
CA LEU A 180 -2.77 17.66 -12.03
C LEU A 180 -4.19 17.86 -11.48
N GLY A 181 -4.30 18.05 -10.16
CA GLY A 181 -5.59 18.17 -9.47
C GLY A 181 -6.33 16.85 -9.20
N LYS A 182 -5.76 15.71 -9.60
CA LYS A 182 -6.31 14.37 -9.35
C LYS A 182 -5.26 13.47 -8.66
N PRO A 183 -5.13 13.54 -7.32
CA PRO A 183 -4.04 12.89 -6.59
C PRO A 183 -3.93 11.37 -6.82
N TRP A 184 -5.05 10.67 -6.98
CA TRP A 184 -5.07 9.22 -7.25
C TRP A 184 -4.35 8.82 -8.54
N ARG A 185 -4.32 9.72 -9.55
CA ARG A 185 -3.61 9.46 -10.81
C ARG A 185 -2.11 9.42 -10.66
N LYS A 186 -1.56 10.04 -9.61
CA LYS A 186 -0.11 9.92 -9.32
C LYS A 186 0.24 8.50 -8.89
N ALA A 187 -0.59 7.88 -8.03
CA ALA A 187 -0.41 6.49 -7.64
C ALA A 187 -0.56 5.54 -8.83
N LEU A 188 -1.59 5.73 -9.65
CA LEU A 188 -1.79 4.94 -10.87
C LEU A 188 -0.64 5.11 -11.87
N PHE A 189 -0.12 6.32 -12.04
CA PHE A 189 1.05 6.57 -12.91
C PHE A 189 2.28 5.78 -12.43
N LEU A 190 2.51 5.71 -11.12
CA LEU A 190 3.60 4.93 -10.56
C LEU A 190 3.43 3.44 -10.88
N ASP A 191 2.23 2.90 -10.68
CA ASP A 191 1.94 1.49 -11.00
C ASP A 191 2.08 1.20 -12.50
N MET A 192 1.63 2.11 -13.36
CA MET A 192 1.85 2.00 -14.82
C MET A 192 3.36 1.97 -15.15
N LEU A 193 4.15 2.79 -14.48
CA LEU A 193 5.59 2.81 -14.67
C LEU A 193 6.25 1.50 -14.21
N LEU A 194 5.90 1.01 -13.03
CA LEU A 194 6.40 -0.27 -12.49
C LEU A 194 6.02 -1.44 -13.40
N TYR A 195 4.79 -1.45 -13.91
CA TYR A 195 4.34 -2.44 -14.87
C TYR A 195 5.16 -2.44 -16.17
N GLU A 196 5.39 -1.29 -16.79
CA GLU A 196 6.19 -1.19 -18.03
C GLU A 196 7.66 -1.62 -17.80
N ILE A 197 8.22 -1.26 -16.64
CA ILE A 197 9.54 -1.69 -16.20
C ILE A 197 9.57 -3.22 -16.06
N HIS A 198 8.63 -3.79 -15.33
CA HIS A 198 8.50 -5.25 -15.16
C HIS A 198 8.37 -5.96 -16.50
N LYS A 199 7.47 -5.52 -17.37
CA LYS A 199 7.23 -6.08 -18.71
C LYS A 199 8.49 -6.10 -19.55
N THR A 200 9.26 -5.00 -19.52
CA THR A 200 10.51 -4.89 -20.27
C THR A 200 11.61 -5.79 -19.70
N LEU A 201 11.78 -5.80 -18.38
CA LEU A 201 12.77 -6.66 -17.70
C LEU A 201 12.42 -8.13 -17.88
N PHE A 202 11.16 -8.52 -17.72
CA PHE A 202 10.68 -9.89 -17.94
C PHE A 202 10.99 -10.37 -19.36
N ARG A 203 10.68 -9.57 -20.39
CA ARG A 203 10.97 -9.92 -21.79
C ARG A 203 12.47 -10.04 -22.10
N ARG A 204 13.30 -9.18 -21.49
CA ARG A 204 14.77 -9.16 -21.74
C ARG A 204 15.49 -10.24 -20.96
N LYS A 205 15.12 -10.48 -19.72
CA LYS A 205 15.83 -11.37 -18.80
C LYS A 205 15.23 -12.77 -18.73
N LYS A 206 13.95 -12.91 -19.08
CA LYS A 206 13.20 -14.19 -19.14
C LYS A 206 13.35 -15.03 -17.86
N PRO A 207 13.07 -14.47 -16.67
CA PRO A 207 13.15 -15.25 -15.44
C PRO A 207 12.14 -16.39 -15.45
N ASN A 208 12.43 -17.46 -14.71
CA ASN A 208 11.48 -18.55 -14.51
C ASN A 208 10.36 -18.15 -13.54
N PHE A 209 10.69 -17.35 -12.52
CA PHE A 209 9.74 -16.77 -11.59
C PHE A 209 9.89 -15.27 -11.55
N SER A 210 8.79 -14.55 -11.59
CA SER A 210 8.81 -13.09 -11.40
C SER A 210 7.60 -12.62 -10.60
N THR A 211 7.79 -11.57 -9.78
CA THR A 211 6.69 -10.88 -9.09
C THR A 211 6.65 -9.41 -9.46
N LEU A 212 5.43 -8.86 -9.45
CA LEU A 212 5.14 -7.44 -9.60
C LEU A 212 4.09 -7.04 -8.56
N PHE A 213 4.43 -6.11 -7.68
CA PHE A 213 3.51 -5.54 -6.71
C PHE A 213 3.01 -4.16 -7.17
N LEU A 214 1.69 -3.96 -7.08
CA LEU A 214 0.99 -2.73 -7.43
C LEU A 214 0.15 -2.24 -6.25
N ASN A 215 0.27 -0.96 -5.89
CA ASN A 215 -0.29 -0.40 -4.67
C ASN A 215 -1.35 0.70 -4.88
N ALA A 216 -1.51 1.22 -6.08
CA ALA A 216 -2.47 2.31 -6.32
C ALA A 216 -3.91 1.90 -5.97
N GLY A 217 -4.25 0.61 -6.15
CA GLY A 217 -5.56 0.09 -5.80
C GLY A 217 -5.87 0.17 -4.31
N ALA A 218 -4.91 -0.17 -3.45
CA ALA A 218 -5.05 0.01 -2.01
C ALA A 218 -5.24 1.50 -1.65
N HIS A 219 -4.36 2.37 -2.17
CA HIS A 219 -4.44 3.81 -1.94
C HIS A 219 -5.80 4.39 -2.36
N ILE A 220 -6.32 3.99 -3.52
CA ILE A 220 -7.59 4.49 -4.04
C ILE A 220 -8.77 4.03 -3.17
N GLN A 221 -8.78 2.78 -2.73
CA GLN A 221 -9.82 2.29 -1.83
C GLN A 221 -9.78 2.98 -0.47
N HIS A 222 -8.59 3.20 0.11
CA HIS A 222 -8.46 3.93 1.38
C HIS A 222 -9.00 5.35 1.32
N HIS A 223 -8.87 6.05 0.17
CA HIS A 223 -9.12 7.49 0.09
C HIS A 223 -10.32 7.89 -0.76
N TYR A 224 -10.79 7.03 -1.68
CA TYR A 224 -11.78 7.42 -2.69
C TYR A 224 -12.88 6.39 -2.90
N PHE A 225 -12.96 5.32 -2.09
CA PHE A 225 -13.93 4.25 -2.29
C PHE A 225 -15.38 4.75 -2.22
N PHE A 226 -15.67 5.78 -1.42
CA PHE A 226 -16.99 6.39 -1.31
C PHE A 226 -17.50 7.07 -2.60
N ASN A 227 -16.61 7.31 -3.58
CA ASN A 227 -17.01 7.80 -4.89
C ASN A 227 -17.43 6.67 -5.86
N SER A 228 -17.14 5.42 -5.49
CA SER A 228 -17.59 4.26 -6.27
C SER A 228 -19.09 4.05 -6.08
N PRO A 229 -19.86 3.77 -7.16
CA PRO A 229 -21.26 3.38 -7.05
C PRO A 229 -21.46 2.01 -6.36
N TYR A 230 -20.40 1.27 -6.10
CA TYR A 230 -20.42 0.09 -5.23
C TYR A 230 -20.82 0.44 -3.80
N VAL A 231 -20.50 1.66 -3.35
CA VAL A 231 -20.89 2.19 -2.04
C VAL A 231 -22.23 2.89 -2.15
N ASP A 232 -23.31 2.12 -1.99
CA ASP A 232 -24.68 2.60 -2.06
C ASP A 232 -25.16 3.16 -0.70
N SER A 233 -24.57 4.29 -0.29
CA SER A 233 -24.97 5.01 0.93
C SER A 233 -24.90 6.53 0.68
N PRO A 234 -26.01 7.26 0.88
CA PRO A 234 -25.99 8.72 0.77
C PRO A 234 -25.12 9.40 1.85
N GLU A 235 -24.95 8.75 3.00
CA GLU A 235 -24.20 9.27 4.15
C GLU A 235 -22.68 9.10 3.97
N LEU A 236 -22.26 8.13 3.14
CA LEU A 236 -20.87 7.82 2.86
C LEU A 236 -20.45 8.46 1.53
N LYS A 237 -20.46 9.78 1.44
CA LYS A 237 -20.01 10.52 0.25
C LYS A 237 -18.88 11.46 0.60
N ASN A 238 -17.84 11.43 -0.23
CA ASN A 238 -16.76 12.39 -0.11
C ASN A 238 -17.26 13.82 -0.42
N PRO A 239 -16.81 14.84 0.33
CA PRO A 239 -17.16 16.22 0.05
C PRO A 239 -16.66 16.69 -1.32
N ALA A 240 -17.39 17.61 -1.95
CA ALA A 240 -17.06 18.13 -3.29
C ALA A 240 -15.71 18.89 -3.34
N TRP A 241 -15.24 19.41 -2.22
CA TRP A 241 -13.91 20.02 -2.12
C TRP A 241 -12.77 18.99 -2.11
N TYR A 242 -13.06 17.72 -1.73
CA TYR A 242 -12.08 16.64 -1.69
C TYR A 242 -11.93 15.94 -3.04
N ILE A 243 -13.06 15.66 -3.71
CA ILE A 243 -13.10 15.00 -5.01
C ILE A 243 -14.35 15.40 -5.79
N GLY A 244 -14.25 15.50 -7.12
CA GLY A 244 -15.39 15.77 -7.98
C GLY A 244 -16.48 14.71 -7.85
N LYS A 245 -17.74 15.15 -7.84
CA LYS A 245 -18.91 14.26 -7.65
C LYS A 245 -18.99 13.14 -8.69
N ASP A 246 -18.56 13.41 -9.92
CA ASP A 246 -18.64 12.49 -11.06
C ASP A 246 -17.32 11.72 -11.27
N ASP A 247 -16.30 11.96 -10.44
CA ASP A 247 -15.07 11.20 -10.50
C ASP A 247 -15.24 9.84 -9.80
N ASP A 248 -14.84 8.78 -10.49
CA ASP A 248 -14.76 7.41 -9.95
C ASP A 248 -13.34 6.86 -10.07
N PRO A 249 -12.46 7.17 -9.09
CA PRO A 249 -11.08 6.69 -9.10
C PRO A 249 -10.94 5.16 -9.08
N PHE A 250 -11.90 4.46 -8.46
CA PHE A 250 -11.86 3.01 -8.40
C PHE A 250 -12.08 2.40 -9.79
N LEU A 251 -13.06 2.87 -10.54
CA LEU A 251 -13.28 2.44 -11.93
C LEU A 251 -12.09 2.83 -12.84
N GLU A 252 -11.52 4.02 -12.64
CA GLU A 252 -10.35 4.45 -13.40
C GLU A 252 -9.16 3.50 -13.15
N MET A 253 -8.94 3.10 -11.90
CA MET A 253 -7.94 2.11 -11.52
C MET A 253 -8.21 0.75 -12.14
N LEU A 254 -9.46 0.28 -12.08
CA LEU A 254 -9.84 -1.00 -12.69
C LEU A 254 -9.52 -1.03 -14.18
N LYS A 255 -9.82 0.05 -14.93
CA LYS A 255 -9.49 0.14 -16.37
C LYS A 255 -7.99 0.06 -16.63
N VAL A 256 -7.17 0.72 -15.81
CA VAL A 256 -5.72 0.65 -15.91
C VAL A 256 -5.19 -0.76 -15.61
N TYR A 257 -5.67 -1.37 -14.54
CA TYR A 257 -5.25 -2.74 -14.16
C TYR A 257 -5.77 -3.80 -15.13
N ASP A 258 -6.95 -3.59 -15.72
CA ASP A 258 -7.50 -4.49 -16.72
C ASP A 258 -6.64 -4.57 -17.99
N GLU A 259 -6.08 -3.44 -18.46
CA GLU A 259 -5.10 -3.42 -19.54
C GLU A 259 -3.85 -4.25 -19.18
N MET A 260 -3.33 -4.10 -17.96
CA MET A 260 -2.18 -4.84 -17.47
C MET A 260 -2.46 -6.34 -17.39
N LEU A 261 -3.62 -6.70 -16.82
CA LEU A 261 -4.07 -8.09 -16.72
C LEU A 261 -4.23 -8.74 -18.10
N THR A 262 -4.87 -8.05 -19.03
CA THR A 262 -5.03 -8.54 -20.40
C THR A 262 -3.69 -8.85 -21.06
N ASP A 263 -2.74 -7.92 -20.95
CA ASP A 263 -1.37 -8.09 -21.44
C ASP A 263 -0.65 -9.29 -20.79
N LEU A 264 -0.79 -9.46 -19.47
CA LEU A 264 -0.14 -10.56 -18.73
C LEU A 264 -0.74 -11.92 -19.09
N LEU A 265 -2.06 -12.00 -19.22
CA LEU A 265 -2.77 -13.24 -19.57
C LEU A 265 -2.49 -13.71 -21.02
N GLU A 266 -1.90 -12.86 -21.84
CA GLU A 266 -1.46 -13.18 -23.22
C GLU A 266 0.03 -13.56 -23.31
N LEU A 267 0.77 -13.56 -22.19
CA LEU A 267 2.19 -13.93 -22.20
C LEU A 267 2.38 -15.40 -22.60
N PRO A 268 3.19 -15.70 -23.63
CA PRO A 268 3.39 -17.09 -24.06
C PRO A 268 4.21 -17.89 -23.03
N ASN A 269 3.85 -19.16 -22.85
CA ASN A 269 4.54 -20.09 -21.94
C ASN A 269 4.70 -19.56 -20.50
N THR A 270 3.73 -18.78 -20.01
CA THR A 270 3.78 -18.16 -18.70
C THR A 270 2.47 -18.42 -17.96
N GLU A 271 2.56 -18.97 -16.78
CA GLU A 271 1.43 -19.09 -15.86
C GLU A 271 1.32 -17.83 -15.02
N ILE A 272 0.09 -17.41 -14.75
CA ILE A 272 -0.20 -16.19 -14.00
C ILE A 272 -0.86 -16.56 -12.68
N ILE A 273 -0.32 -16.03 -11.60
CA ILE A 273 -0.98 -15.94 -10.30
C ILE A 273 -1.32 -14.50 -10.07
N VAL A 274 -2.56 -14.19 -9.68
CA VAL A 274 -2.96 -12.90 -9.16
C VAL A 274 -3.34 -13.09 -7.70
N ALA A 275 -2.85 -12.24 -6.81
CA ALA A 275 -3.20 -12.28 -5.40
C ALA A 275 -3.40 -10.88 -4.84
N THR A 276 -4.28 -10.74 -3.85
CA THR A 276 -4.56 -9.43 -3.21
C THR A 276 -3.99 -9.31 -1.80
N GLY A 277 -3.46 -10.41 -1.24
CA GLY A 277 -3.05 -10.47 0.16
C GLY A 277 -4.29 -10.52 1.08
N LEU A 278 -4.82 -9.36 1.36
CA LEU A 278 -6.12 -9.11 1.98
C LEU A 278 -6.99 -8.29 1.00
N SER A 279 -8.16 -7.80 1.43
CA SER A 279 -8.89 -6.80 0.66
C SER A 279 -9.47 -5.70 1.54
N GLN A 280 -10.03 -4.67 0.91
CA GLN A 280 -10.73 -3.61 1.62
C GLN A 280 -12.24 -3.71 1.43
N LYS A 281 -12.99 -3.36 2.44
CA LYS A 281 -14.42 -3.02 2.34
C LYS A 281 -14.61 -1.51 2.56
N PRO A 282 -15.72 -0.92 2.10
CA PRO A 282 -16.06 0.46 2.45
C PRO A 282 -16.11 0.65 3.96
N TYR A 283 -15.51 1.74 4.46
CA TYR A 283 -15.60 2.10 5.86
C TYR A 283 -17.03 2.51 6.21
N GLU A 284 -17.44 2.29 7.44
CA GLU A 284 -18.86 2.43 7.85
C GLU A 284 -19.23 3.88 8.22
N GLN A 285 -18.27 4.79 8.28
CA GLN A 285 -18.45 6.17 8.72
C GLN A 285 -17.65 7.14 7.86
N LEU A 286 -18.14 8.36 7.69
CA LEU A 286 -17.37 9.45 7.12
C LEU A 286 -16.40 9.98 8.18
N LYS A 287 -15.11 9.63 8.08
CA LYS A 287 -14.08 9.95 9.07
C LYS A 287 -12.93 10.72 8.44
N PHE A 288 -12.72 11.92 8.95
CA PHE A 288 -11.64 12.81 8.51
C PHE A 288 -10.37 12.56 9.32
N TYR A 289 -9.24 12.63 8.66
CA TYR A 289 -7.92 12.51 9.27
C TYR A 289 -7.19 13.83 9.17
N TYR A 290 -6.64 14.26 10.32
CA TYR A 290 -5.83 15.45 10.46
C TYR A 290 -4.54 15.13 11.18
N ARG A 291 -3.53 15.95 10.96
CA ARG A 291 -2.28 15.92 11.74
C ARG A 291 -1.93 17.34 12.20
N LEU A 292 -1.14 17.44 13.26
CA LEU A 292 -0.62 18.74 13.70
C LEU A 292 0.29 19.32 12.61
N LYS A 293 0.18 20.63 12.36
CA LYS A 293 1.09 21.36 11.45
C LYS A 293 2.51 21.40 12.00
N ASP A 294 2.61 21.71 13.29
CA ASP A 294 3.84 21.77 14.06
C ASP A 294 3.60 21.15 15.44
N HIS A 295 4.19 20.00 15.67
CA HIS A 295 3.98 19.22 16.89
C HIS A 295 4.58 19.92 18.11
N ALA A 296 5.81 20.44 18.00
CA ALA A 296 6.51 21.10 19.11
C ALA A 296 5.75 22.37 19.52
N SER A 297 5.44 23.22 18.57
CA SER A 297 4.67 24.46 18.84
C SER A 297 3.28 24.19 19.44
N PHE A 298 2.63 23.10 19.03
CA PHE A 298 1.35 22.70 19.62
C PHE A 298 1.53 22.26 21.09
N LEU A 299 2.52 21.41 21.38
CA LEU A 299 2.78 20.92 22.73
C LEU A 299 3.18 22.06 23.68
N GLU A 300 4.03 23.00 23.26
CA GLU A 300 4.37 24.21 23.99
C GLU A 300 3.11 25.08 24.26
N LYS A 301 2.27 25.25 23.24
CA LYS A 301 1.03 26.03 23.35
C LYS A 301 0.08 25.48 24.39
N VAL A 302 -0.04 24.16 24.51
CA VAL A 302 -0.87 23.51 25.53
C VAL A 302 -0.15 23.39 26.88
N GLY A 303 1.09 23.87 26.99
CA GLY A 303 1.85 23.96 28.23
C GLY A 303 2.51 22.65 28.66
N LEU A 304 2.90 21.82 27.70
CA LEU A 304 3.66 20.59 27.96
C LEU A 304 5.15 20.84 27.84
N GLU A 305 5.91 20.37 28.81
CA GLU A 305 7.36 20.26 28.76
C GLU A 305 7.71 18.85 28.29
N PHE A 306 8.54 18.75 27.27
CA PHE A 306 8.97 17.48 26.65
C PHE A 306 10.44 17.56 26.22
N THR A 307 11.09 16.42 26.05
CA THR A 307 12.50 16.34 25.61
C THR A 307 12.58 16.32 24.09
N ASP A 308 11.72 15.54 23.43
CA ASP A 308 11.68 15.40 21.97
C ASP A 308 10.26 15.07 21.49
N VAL A 309 9.97 15.39 20.23
CA VAL A 309 8.72 14.98 19.56
C VAL A 309 9.02 14.54 18.13
N VAL A 310 8.61 13.31 17.80
CA VAL A 310 8.85 12.70 16.50
C VAL A 310 7.52 12.45 15.79
N PRO A 311 7.15 13.25 14.77
CA PRO A 311 6.01 12.96 13.91
C PRO A 311 6.16 11.62 13.21
N ARG A 312 5.06 10.90 13.03
CA ARG A 312 5.00 9.64 12.29
C ARG A 312 4.31 9.85 10.92
N MET A 313 3.94 8.75 10.26
CA MET A 313 3.51 8.80 8.85
C MET A 313 2.21 9.58 8.60
N THR A 314 1.24 9.52 9.49
CA THR A 314 -0.09 10.10 9.24
C THR A 314 -0.50 11.14 10.29
N ARG A 315 -1.15 10.73 11.35
CA ARG A 315 -1.76 11.55 12.39
C ARG A 315 -1.20 11.29 13.78
N ASP A 316 -0.24 10.41 13.85
CA ASP A 316 0.40 9.91 15.06
C ASP A 316 1.79 10.51 15.26
N PHE A 317 2.21 10.59 16.50
CA PHE A 317 3.52 11.09 16.90
C PHE A 317 3.95 10.51 18.24
N LEU A 318 5.27 10.48 18.46
CA LEU A 318 5.89 10.04 19.72
C LEU A 318 6.41 11.26 20.45
N ILE A 319 6.15 11.36 21.76
CA ILE A 319 6.69 12.39 22.63
C ILE A 319 7.58 11.71 23.67
N SER A 320 8.81 12.21 23.87
CA SER A 320 9.75 11.72 24.85
C SER A 320 9.91 12.68 26.03
N PHE A 321 10.12 12.14 27.22
CA PHE A 321 10.25 12.87 28.48
C PHE A 321 11.48 12.40 29.27
N ASP A 322 11.95 13.23 30.19
CA ASP A 322 13.07 12.86 31.08
C ASP A 322 12.65 11.80 32.10
N THR A 323 11.39 11.85 32.56
CA THR A 323 10.85 10.96 33.58
C THR A 323 9.49 10.40 33.21
N GLU A 324 9.14 9.22 33.78
CA GLU A 324 7.82 8.60 33.62
C GLU A 324 6.70 9.44 34.26
N GLU A 325 7.01 10.22 35.31
CA GLU A 325 6.05 11.10 35.96
C GLU A 325 5.65 12.24 35.03
N GLN A 326 6.60 12.83 34.28
CA GLN A 326 6.30 13.84 33.27
C GLN A 326 5.45 13.28 32.15
N ALA A 327 5.76 12.06 31.65
CA ALA A 327 4.96 11.37 30.63
C ALA A 327 3.52 11.14 31.11
N SER A 328 3.32 10.63 32.33
CA SER A 328 2.00 10.41 32.91
C SER A 328 1.19 11.69 33.09
N LYS A 329 1.84 12.79 33.47
CA LYS A 329 1.21 14.11 33.57
C LYS A 329 0.80 14.63 32.19
N ALA A 330 1.66 14.45 31.20
CA ALA A 330 1.38 14.84 29.81
C ALA A 330 0.21 14.06 29.21
N GLU A 331 0.13 12.75 29.45
CA GLU A 331 -1.00 11.90 29.05
C GLU A 331 -2.32 12.42 29.64
N GLN A 332 -2.34 12.72 30.95
CA GLN A 332 -3.54 13.28 31.61
C GLN A 332 -3.92 14.66 31.05
N GLN A 333 -2.97 15.46 30.63
CA GLN A 333 -3.20 16.78 30.07
C GLN A 333 -3.75 16.69 28.64
N LEU A 334 -3.12 15.88 27.79
CA LEU A 334 -3.57 15.66 26.41
C LEU A 334 -4.94 15.03 26.34
N SER A 335 -5.24 14.07 27.23
CA SER A 335 -6.56 13.40 27.28
C SER A 335 -7.72 14.31 27.66
N LYS A 336 -7.44 15.53 28.16
CA LYS A 336 -8.44 16.55 28.53
C LYS A 336 -8.66 17.60 27.45
N ILE A 337 -7.93 17.57 26.35
CA ILE A 337 -8.12 18.50 25.24
C ILE A 337 -9.40 18.11 24.49
N LEU A 338 -10.37 19.01 24.47
CA LEU A 338 -11.66 18.80 23.83
C LEU A 338 -11.82 19.69 22.60
N VAL A 339 -12.47 19.17 21.59
CA VAL A 339 -12.96 19.93 20.42
C VAL A 339 -14.41 20.30 20.69
N ASN A 340 -14.74 21.57 20.56
CA ASN A 340 -16.06 22.17 20.82
C ASN A 340 -16.63 21.77 22.21
N ASN A 341 -15.77 21.52 23.20
CA ASN A 341 -16.11 21.06 24.56
C ASN A 341 -16.82 19.70 24.62
N GLU A 342 -16.80 18.91 23.58
CA GLU A 342 -17.54 17.64 23.47
C GLU A 342 -16.63 16.45 23.17
N VAL A 343 -15.82 16.52 22.14
CA VAL A 343 -15.05 15.40 21.60
C VAL A 343 -13.58 15.55 21.93
N LYS A 344 -12.94 14.46 22.40
CA LYS A 344 -11.49 14.47 22.63
C LYS A 344 -10.73 14.66 21.32
N LEU A 345 -9.69 15.49 21.35
CA LEU A 345 -8.75 15.63 20.22
C LEU A 345 -7.86 14.40 20.09
N PHE A 346 -7.49 13.80 21.24
CA PHE A 346 -6.65 12.61 21.34
C PHE A 346 -7.36 11.55 22.23
N GLU A 347 -7.92 10.52 21.63
CA GLU A 347 -8.51 9.39 22.37
C GLU A 347 -7.52 8.25 22.57
N GLU A 348 -6.58 8.11 21.62
CA GLU A 348 -5.58 7.06 21.62
C GLU A 348 -4.24 7.64 22.11
N ILE A 349 -3.93 7.37 23.35
CA ILE A 349 -2.65 7.74 23.98
C ILE A 349 -2.10 6.47 24.64
N ASP A 350 -0.94 6.01 24.19
CA ASP A 350 -0.26 4.82 24.68
C ASP A 350 1.00 5.24 25.45
N ASN A 351 0.95 5.07 26.78
CA ASN A 351 2.04 5.41 27.68
C ASN A 351 3.03 4.24 27.76
N ARG A 352 4.27 4.50 27.38
CA ARG A 352 5.39 3.56 27.31
C ARG A 352 6.52 3.89 28.29
N GLY A 353 6.19 4.41 29.46
CA GLY A 353 7.13 4.87 30.45
C GLY A 353 7.58 6.31 30.20
N LYS A 354 8.78 6.53 29.70
CA LYS A 354 9.29 7.88 29.37
C LYS A 354 8.78 8.40 28.03
N ASP A 355 8.14 7.57 27.22
CA ASP A 355 7.59 7.93 25.92
C ASP A 355 6.08 7.77 25.93
N ILE A 356 5.37 8.67 25.28
CA ILE A 356 3.95 8.49 24.97
C ILE A 356 3.71 8.55 23.46
N PHE A 357 2.97 7.58 22.95
CA PHE A 357 2.52 7.56 21.57
C PHE A 357 1.10 8.12 21.51
N VAL A 358 0.90 9.11 20.67
CA VAL A 358 -0.35 9.88 20.60
C VAL A 358 -0.90 9.86 19.20
N VAL A 359 -2.22 9.66 19.07
CA VAL A 359 -2.91 9.72 17.78
C VAL A 359 -3.95 10.85 17.83
N LEU A 360 -3.95 11.72 16.81
CA LEU A 360 -5.01 12.70 16.63
C LEU A 360 -6.25 11.98 16.08
N THR A 361 -7.30 11.86 16.90
CA THR A 361 -8.46 10.99 16.64
C THR A 361 -9.71 11.74 16.22
N TYR A 362 -9.75 13.08 16.32
CA TYR A 362 -10.93 13.86 15.97
C TYR A 362 -11.42 13.52 14.55
N PRO A 363 -12.67 13.04 14.38
CA PRO A 363 -13.09 12.38 13.15
C PRO A 363 -13.89 13.26 12.18
N THR A 364 -14.30 14.46 12.63
CA THR A 364 -15.28 15.29 11.91
C THR A 364 -14.59 16.37 11.09
N GLU A 365 -15.27 16.91 10.08
CA GLU A 365 -14.75 18.03 9.29
C GLU A 365 -14.45 19.24 10.16
N ILE A 366 -13.26 19.82 10.00
CA ILE A 366 -12.83 21.02 10.72
C ILE A 366 -13.19 22.24 9.87
N THR A 367 -13.96 23.14 10.47
CA THR A 367 -14.37 24.43 9.89
C THR A 367 -13.75 25.59 10.67
N ASP A 368 -13.95 26.80 10.21
CA ASP A 368 -13.51 28.03 10.90
C ASP A 368 -14.14 28.21 12.30
N GLN A 369 -15.21 27.47 12.60
CA GLN A 369 -15.89 27.49 13.90
C GLN A 369 -15.43 26.39 14.84
N THR A 370 -14.52 25.50 14.40
CA THR A 370 -14.06 24.38 15.21
C THR A 370 -12.99 24.84 16.20
N MET A 371 -13.32 24.81 17.48
CA MET A 371 -12.47 25.27 18.58
C MET A 371 -11.90 24.12 19.39
N ILE A 372 -10.70 24.26 19.92
CA ILE A 372 -10.17 23.37 20.97
C ILE A 372 -10.12 24.11 22.30
N THR A 373 -10.41 23.36 23.35
CA THR A 373 -10.32 23.84 24.75
C THR A 373 -9.24 23.06 25.49
N TYR A 374 -8.29 23.76 26.08
CA TYR A 374 -7.20 23.23 26.89
C TYR A 374 -6.85 24.16 28.03
N SER A 375 -6.75 23.65 29.26
CA SER A 375 -6.39 24.43 30.47
C SER A 375 -7.19 25.74 30.62
N GLY A 376 -8.49 25.73 30.26
CA GLY A 376 -9.37 26.90 30.31
C GLY A 376 -9.14 27.95 29.23
N LYS A 377 -8.32 27.67 28.22
CA LYS A 377 -8.07 28.51 27.02
C LYS A 377 -8.75 27.91 25.81
N GLU A 378 -9.08 28.73 24.84
CA GLU A 378 -9.63 28.30 23.56
C GLU A 378 -8.72 28.72 22.40
N SER A 379 -8.69 27.92 21.34
CA SER A 379 -7.99 28.23 20.09
C SER A 379 -8.72 27.59 18.91
N GLN A 380 -8.63 28.20 17.77
CA GLN A 380 -9.17 27.68 16.53
C GLN A 380 -8.37 26.45 16.08
N LEU A 381 -9.03 25.30 15.90
CA LEU A 381 -8.34 24.04 15.57
C LEU A 381 -7.75 24.06 14.16
N GLY A 382 -8.43 24.68 13.21
CA GLY A 382 -7.97 24.77 11.81
C GLY A 382 -6.59 25.44 11.64
N ASP A 383 -6.20 26.34 12.57
CA ASP A 383 -4.87 26.94 12.56
C ASP A 383 -3.75 25.98 12.94
N LEU A 384 -4.08 24.95 13.73
CA LEU A 384 -3.12 24.06 14.38
C LEU A 384 -2.91 22.73 13.62
N VAL A 385 -3.85 22.38 12.75
CA VAL A 385 -3.83 21.10 12.02
C VAL A 385 -3.86 21.29 10.52
N THR A 386 -3.43 20.26 9.82
CA THR A 386 -3.60 20.14 8.36
C THR A 386 -4.40 18.89 8.05
N PHE A 387 -5.26 18.97 7.05
CA PHE A 387 -6.01 17.84 6.52
C PHE A 387 -5.05 16.80 5.91
N VAL A 388 -5.31 15.53 6.15
CA VAL A 388 -4.54 14.41 5.60
C VAL A 388 -5.38 13.65 4.58
N ALA A 389 -6.54 13.12 5.01
CA ALA A 389 -7.38 12.27 4.18
C ALA A 389 -8.78 12.09 4.78
N ILE A 390 -9.67 11.50 3.99
CA ILE A 390 -10.92 10.90 4.48
C ILE A 390 -10.76 9.38 4.40
N LYS A 391 -11.03 8.68 5.51
CA LYS A 391 -10.99 7.21 5.52
C LYS A 391 -12.21 6.67 4.76
N ASN A 392 -11.97 6.02 3.63
CA ASN A 392 -13.02 5.45 2.78
C ASN A 392 -13.05 3.92 2.81
N GLY A 393 -11.91 3.28 3.03
CA GLY A 393 -11.78 1.84 3.08
C GLY A 393 -11.18 1.35 4.39
N GLU A 394 -11.47 0.11 4.73
CA GLU A 394 -10.84 -0.59 5.83
C GLU A 394 -10.50 -2.03 5.44
N HIS A 395 -9.44 -2.56 6.04
CA HIS A 395 -8.99 -3.91 5.78
C HIS A 395 -10.00 -4.94 6.26
N GLN A 396 -10.14 -6.01 5.50
CA GLN A 396 -10.86 -7.24 5.88
C GLN A 396 -10.01 -8.47 5.59
N SER A 397 -10.21 -9.54 6.37
CA SER A 397 -9.43 -10.78 6.25
C SER A 397 -9.60 -11.46 4.89
N LYS A 398 -10.77 -11.31 4.26
CA LYS A 398 -11.03 -11.88 2.93
C LYS A 398 -10.08 -11.29 1.90
N GLY A 399 -9.31 -12.16 1.27
CA GLY A 399 -8.51 -11.87 0.09
C GLY A 399 -8.97 -12.70 -1.12
N PHE A 400 -8.32 -12.48 -2.25
CA PHE A 400 -8.65 -13.14 -3.52
C PHE A 400 -7.39 -13.58 -4.23
N ALA A 401 -7.45 -14.75 -4.87
CA ALA A 401 -6.39 -15.23 -5.73
C ALA A 401 -6.95 -15.87 -7.00
N TYR A 402 -6.19 -15.78 -8.07
CA TYR A 402 -6.42 -16.45 -9.34
C TYR A 402 -5.19 -17.28 -9.71
N PHE A 403 -5.41 -18.44 -10.26
CA PHE A 403 -4.36 -19.35 -10.75
C PHE A 403 -4.69 -19.76 -12.17
N SER A 404 -3.78 -19.51 -13.12
CA SER A 404 -3.98 -19.94 -14.50
C SER A 404 -3.95 -21.47 -14.62
N GLU A 405 -4.47 -21.99 -15.75
CA GLU A 405 -4.76 -23.42 -15.94
C GLU A 405 -3.58 -24.36 -15.62
N GLY A 406 -2.37 -23.98 -16.04
CA GLY A 406 -1.20 -24.84 -15.85
C GLY A 406 -0.61 -24.85 -14.44
N ILE A 407 -1.14 -24.02 -13.52
CA ILE A 407 -0.74 -24.00 -12.11
C ILE A 407 -1.93 -24.26 -11.16
N SER A 408 -3.13 -24.31 -11.70
CA SER A 408 -4.37 -24.44 -10.91
C SER A 408 -4.47 -25.75 -10.12
N GLU A 409 -3.79 -26.79 -10.55
CA GLU A 409 -3.71 -28.06 -9.80
C GLU A 409 -3.01 -27.93 -8.44
N PHE A 410 -2.14 -26.92 -8.27
CA PHE A 410 -1.45 -26.60 -7.03
C PHE A 410 -2.15 -25.50 -6.22
N ALA A 411 -3.28 -24.97 -6.72
CA ALA A 411 -4.00 -23.88 -6.05
C ALA A 411 -4.52 -24.36 -4.68
N PRO A 412 -4.44 -23.49 -3.65
CA PRO A 412 -4.98 -23.83 -2.34
C PRO A 412 -6.51 -23.91 -2.38
N PRO A 413 -7.13 -24.71 -1.50
CA PRO A 413 -8.59 -24.73 -1.36
C PRO A 413 -9.18 -23.35 -1.05
N GLN A 414 -10.47 -23.16 -1.38
CA GLN A 414 -11.22 -21.96 -1.01
C GLN A 414 -11.15 -21.70 0.50
N GLY A 415 -10.95 -20.44 0.90
CA GLY A 415 -10.85 -20.03 2.30
C GLY A 415 -9.51 -20.39 2.97
N SER A 416 -8.52 -20.83 2.21
CA SER A 416 -7.18 -21.09 2.77
C SER A 416 -6.50 -19.78 3.17
N HIS A 417 -5.66 -19.86 4.21
CA HIS A 417 -4.80 -18.74 4.57
C HIS A 417 -3.88 -18.34 3.40
N VAL A 418 -3.69 -17.05 3.20
CA VAL A 418 -2.94 -16.47 2.05
C VAL A 418 -1.51 -17.02 1.95
N SER A 419 -0.90 -17.43 3.04
CA SER A 419 0.43 -18.07 3.07
C SER A 419 0.51 -19.35 2.19
N LYS A 420 -0.61 -20.00 1.90
CA LYS A 420 -0.62 -21.23 1.06
C LYS A 420 -0.26 -20.96 -0.40
N ILE A 421 -0.31 -19.71 -0.87
CA ILE A 421 0.17 -19.31 -2.20
C ILE A 421 1.66 -19.62 -2.38
N HIS A 422 2.45 -19.51 -1.32
CA HIS A 422 3.86 -19.91 -1.30
C HIS A 422 4.05 -21.35 -1.81
N ASN A 423 3.28 -22.28 -1.24
CA ASN A 423 3.39 -23.68 -1.62
C ASN A 423 3.02 -23.93 -3.09
N THR A 424 2.04 -23.20 -3.62
CA THR A 424 1.67 -23.26 -5.03
C THR A 424 2.85 -22.92 -5.95
N VAL A 425 3.59 -21.87 -5.61
CA VAL A 425 4.79 -21.47 -6.36
C VAL A 425 5.85 -22.57 -6.29
N LEU A 426 6.15 -23.09 -5.10
CA LEU A 426 7.18 -24.12 -4.93
C LEU A 426 6.83 -25.42 -5.63
N GLN A 427 5.59 -25.91 -5.50
CA GLN A 427 5.14 -27.15 -6.11
C GLN A 427 5.20 -27.10 -7.65
N PHE A 428 4.90 -25.95 -8.25
CA PHE A 428 5.05 -25.77 -9.69
C PHE A 428 6.50 -25.98 -10.16
N PHE A 429 7.48 -25.57 -9.37
CA PHE A 429 8.90 -25.79 -9.66
C PHE A 429 9.41 -27.15 -9.18
N GLY A 430 8.56 -27.99 -8.58
CA GLY A 430 8.96 -29.27 -8.02
C GLY A 430 9.83 -29.15 -6.77
N ILE A 431 9.70 -28.04 -6.05
CA ILE A 431 10.43 -27.75 -4.82
C ILE A 431 9.54 -28.15 -3.63
N GLY A 432 10.01 -29.11 -2.81
CA GLY A 432 9.37 -29.53 -1.57
C GLY A 432 7.95 -30.07 -1.77
N SER A 433 7.81 -31.35 -1.79
CA SER A 433 6.55 -32.09 -1.51
C SER A 433 6.61 -32.62 -0.10
#